data_ae46f384a7ee20b7f28ca785d226e834
#
_entry.id   ae46f384a7ee20b7f28ca785d226e834
#
_cell.length_a   1.000
_cell.length_b   1.000
_cell.length_c   1.000
_cell.angle_alpha   90.00
_cell.angle_beta   90.00
_cell.angle_gamma   90.00
#
_symmetry.space_group_name_H-M   'P 1'
#
loop_
_entity.id
_entity.type
_entity.pdbx_description
1 polymer ?
#
loop_
_entity_poly.entity_id
_entity_poly.type
_entity_poly.pdbx_seq_one_letter_code
_entity_poly.pdbx_strand_id
1 'polypeptide(L)'
;MVNASTENGFQKSGFQFNDGGHYAIIGPNGSGKSTLLQVISGFSIYNEGSVNYFDGNQSISTEKIFQKVSLSAPYLDVIEEMTLSEFFSFHEKMKGWLPQMNTKEIILLSSLENAAQKQIRYFSSGMKQRVKLAQAVFSNTPIVLLDEPLTNLDEEGVSLYYNLIEKYCKNRLVIVSSNDKKEYAFCNEVLDIKKYK
;
A
#
# COMPACT_ATOMS: atom_id res chain seq x y z
N MET A 1 -10.92 8.31 7.32
CA MET A 1 -11.28 9.20 6.17
C MET A 1 -10.07 10.02 5.78
N VAL A 2 -9.72 10.08 4.52
CA VAL A 2 -8.62 10.90 3.99
C VAL A 2 -9.18 11.85 2.96
N ASN A 3 -8.98 13.15 3.15
CA ASN A 3 -9.39 14.18 2.20
C ASN A 3 -8.14 14.85 1.62
N ALA A 4 -8.03 14.89 0.30
CA ALA A 4 -6.97 15.60 -0.40
C ALA A 4 -7.58 16.67 -1.33
N SER A 5 -7.11 17.92 -1.23
CA SER A 5 -7.54 19.02 -2.09
C SER A 5 -6.36 19.91 -2.48
N THR A 6 -6.42 20.51 -3.68
CA THR A 6 -5.42 21.47 -4.19
C THR A 6 -6.06 22.82 -4.48
N GLU A 7 -5.36 23.93 -4.21
CA GLU A 7 -5.96 25.28 -4.28
C GLU A 7 -5.61 26.12 -5.52
N ASN A 8 -4.59 25.81 -6.32
CA ASN A 8 -4.19 26.66 -7.44
C ASN A 8 -4.20 25.97 -8.81
N GLY A 9 -4.92 26.53 -9.76
CA GLY A 9 -4.92 26.15 -11.17
C GLY A 9 -5.85 25.00 -11.54
N PHE A 10 -6.42 24.34 -10.57
CA PHE A 10 -7.45 23.33 -10.73
C PHE A 10 -8.76 23.82 -10.11
N GLN A 11 -9.88 23.54 -10.76
CA GLN A 11 -11.17 23.65 -10.06
C GLN A 11 -11.04 22.95 -8.72
N LYS A 12 -11.55 23.56 -7.64
CA LYS A 12 -11.57 22.98 -6.28
C LYS A 12 -12.13 21.56 -6.32
N SER A 13 -11.27 20.59 -6.47
CA SER A 13 -11.61 19.19 -6.54
C SER A 13 -10.92 18.49 -5.40
N GLY A 14 -11.71 18.09 -4.43
CA GLY A 14 -11.24 17.27 -3.32
C GLY A 14 -11.63 15.82 -3.55
N PHE A 15 -10.74 14.90 -3.16
CA PHE A 15 -11.06 13.49 -3.05
C PHE A 15 -11.28 13.13 -1.60
N GLN A 16 -12.27 12.32 -1.36
CA GLN A 16 -12.52 11.75 -0.06
C GLN A 16 -12.44 10.23 -0.18
N PHE A 17 -11.56 9.63 0.60
CA PHE A 17 -11.45 8.19 0.74
C PHE A 17 -12.05 7.78 2.08
N ASN A 18 -13.01 6.88 2.07
CA ASN A 18 -13.74 6.44 3.25
C ASN A 18 -13.16 5.14 3.83
N ASP A 19 -13.30 4.95 5.13
CA ASP A 19 -12.88 3.72 5.79
C ASP A 19 -13.59 2.50 5.18
N GLY A 20 -12.85 1.41 5.00
CA GLY A 20 -13.34 0.19 4.37
C GLY A 20 -13.59 0.30 2.85
N GLY A 21 -13.36 1.47 2.25
CA GLY A 21 -13.49 1.67 0.81
C GLY A 21 -12.27 1.12 0.04
N HIS A 22 -12.51 0.61 -1.18
CA HIS A 22 -11.46 0.17 -2.08
C HIS A 22 -11.48 1.04 -3.34
N TYR A 23 -10.40 1.80 -3.56
CA TYR A 23 -10.27 2.81 -4.60
C TYR A 23 -9.14 2.49 -5.56
N ALA A 24 -9.34 2.79 -6.83
CA ALA A 24 -8.29 2.77 -7.83
C ALA A 24 -7.98 4.17 -8.33
N ILE A 25 -6.71 4.55 -8.37
CA ILE A 25 -6.21 5.77 -9.02
C ILE A 25 -5.60 5.34 -10.36
N ILE A 26 -6.23 5.76 -11.46
CA ILE A 26 -5.79 5.45 -12.82
C ILE A 26 -5.30 6.70 -13.56
N GLY A 27 -4.51 6.48 -14.60
CA GLY A 27 -3.97 7.55 -15.48
C GLY A 27 -2.66 7.14 -16.11
N PRO A 28 -2.20 7.78 -17.18
CA PRO A 28 -0.98 7.40 -17.89
C PRO A 28 0.26 7.47 -16.99
N ASN A 29 1.35 6.81 -17.44
CA ASN A 29 2.63 6.93 -16.76
C ASN A 29 3.07 8.40 -16.71
N GLY A 30 3.66 8.82 -15.58
CA GLY A 30 4.02 10.23 -15.35
C GLY A 30 2.84 11.14 -15.02
N SER A 31 1.61 10.62 -14.83
CA SER A 31 0.45 11.46 -14.47
C SER A 31 0.41 11.88 -13.00
N GLY A 32 1.34 11.40 -12.16
CA GLY A 32 1.39 11.75 -10.74
C GLY A 32 0.66 10.78 -9.81
N LYS A 33 0.26 9.60 -10.27
CA LYS A 33 -0.40 8.57 -9.44
C LYS A 33 0.44 8.19 -8.22
N SER A 34 1.69 7.78 -8.44
CA SER A 34 2.62 7.40 -7.38
C SER A 34 2.93 8.57 -6.44
N THR A 35 3.05 9.79 -6.99
CA THR A 35 3.22 11.02 -6.20
C THR A 35 2.02 11.26 -5.29
N LEU A 36 0.79 11.05 -5.80
CA LEU A 36 -0.41 11.18 -4.97
C LEU A 36 -0.44 10.15 -3.84
N LEU A 37 -0.04 8.89 -4.11
CA LEU A 37 0.09 7.89 -3.04
C LEU A 37 1.13 8.30 -1.99
N GLN A 38 2.29 8.83 -2.41
CA GLN A 38 3.32 9.32 -1.50
C GLN A 38 2.81 10.49 -0.64
N VAL A 39 2.04 11.39 -1.21
CA VAL A 39 1.39 12.49 -0.47
C VAL A 39 0.36 11.94 0.52
N ILE A 40 -0.51 11.00 0.10
CA ILE A 40 -1.50 10.35 0.98
C ILE A 40 -0.83 9.55 2.11
N SER A 41 0.36 9.00 1.87
CA SER A 41 1.12 8.28 2.91
C SER A 41 1.84 9.19 3.91
N GLY A 42 1.90 10.50 3.64
CA GLY A 42 2.71 11.44 4.40
C GLY A 42 4.22 11.33 4.12
N PHE A 43 4.62 10.53 3.12
CA PHE A 43 6.03 10.36 2.75
C PHE A 43 6.58 11.54 1.96
N SER A 44 5.72 12.24 1.23
CA SER A 44 6.11 13.38 0.39
C SER A 44 5.38 14.66 0.80
N ILE A 45 6.10 15.78 0.80
CA ILE A 45 5.52 17.10 1.03
C ILE A 45 4.90 17.58 -0.29
N TYR A 46 3.75 18.21 -0.23
CA TYR A 46 3.09 18.85 -1.36
C TYR A 46 3.29 20.37 -1.31
N ASN A 47 3.42 20.99 -2.48
CA ASN A 47 3.66 22.43 -2.57
C ASN A 47 2.36 23.24 -2.39
N GLU A 48 1.23 22.68 -2.80
CA GLU A 48 -0.09 23.34 -2.81
C GLU A 48 -1.18 22.34 -2.42
N GLY A 49 -2.26 22.86 -1.82
CA GLY A 49 -3.38 22.06 -1.38
C GLY A 49 -3.30 21.61 0.07
N SER A 50 -4.12 20.65 0.45
CA SER A 50 -4.13 20.09 1.80
C SER A 50 -4.51 18.60 1.76
N VAL A 51 -3.95 17.82 2.69
CA VAL A 51 -4.38 16.46 2.99
C VAL A 51 -4.78 16.40 4.45
N ASN A 52 -6.01 15.99 4.71
CA ASN A 52 -6.54 15.88 6.06
C ASN A 52 -6.88 14.43 6.36
N TYR A 53 -6.49 13.97 7.53
CA TYR A 53 -6.71 12.59 7.98
C TYR A 53 -7.61 12.61 9.22
N PHE A 54 -8.56 11.69 9.26
CA PHE A 54 -9.50 11.58 10.35
C PHE A 54 -9.62 10.13 10.81
N ASP A 55 -9.70 9.93 12.13
CA ASP A 55 -10.09 8.67 12.76
C ASP A 55 -11.40 8.95 13.51
N GLY A 56 -12.52 8.57 12.91
CA GLY A 56 -13.84 9.06 13.31
C GLY A 56 -13.91 10.58 13.18
N ASN A 57 -14.17 11.25 14.30
CA ASN A 57 -14.24 12.72 14.38
C ASN A 57 -12.91 13.40 14.80
N GLN A 58 -11.86 12.63 15.02
CA GLN A 58 -10.56 13.16 15.44
C GLN A 58 -9.64 13.37 14.25
N SER A 59 -9.07 14.56 14.12
CA SER A 59 -8.02 14.84 13.13
C SER A 59 -6.72 14.19 13.55
N ILE A 60 -6.05 13.54 12.59
CA ILE A 60 -4.72 12.97 12.76
C ILE A 60 -3.71 13.91 12.09
N SER A 61 -2.66 14.29 12.81
CA SER A 61 -1.59 15.09 12.21
C SER A 61 -0.82 14.33 11.14
N THR A 62 -0.40 15.03 10.09
CA THR A 62 0.41 14.44 9.00
C THR A 62 1.68 13.76 9.53
N GLU A 63 2.28 14.26 10.60
CA GLU A 63 3.45 13.66 11.25
C GLU A 63 3.19 12.27 11.85
N LYS A 64 1.95 11.93 12.17
CA LYS A 64 1.55 10.65 12.76
C LYS A 64 0.93 9.68 11.77
N ILE A 65 0.66 10.13 10.55
CA ILE A 65 -0.05 9.29 9.57
C ILE A 65 0.73 8.03 9.19
N PHE A 66 2.05 8.08 9.24
CA PHE A 66 2.89 6.91 8.96
C PHE A 66 2.55 5.70 9.85
N GLN A 67 2.00 5.91 11.05
CA GLN A 67 1.54 4.84 11.94
C GLN A 67 0.23 4.21 11.46
N LYS A 68 -0.53 4.89 10.64
CA LYS A 68 -1.86 4.46 10.16
C LYS A 68 -1.85 3.95 8.72
N VAL A 69 -0.72 4.05 8.02
CA VAL A 69 -0.60 3.71 6.60
C VAL A 69 0.45 2.63 6.40
N SER A 70 0.15 1.64 5.59
CA SER A 70 1.13 0.73 4.98
C SER A 70 1.19 0.97 3.48
N LEU A 71 2.37 0.81 2.87
CA LEU A 71 2.61 1.10 1.46
C LEU A 71 3.47 -0.01 0.84
N SER A 72 3.03 -0.52 -0.30
CA SER A 72 3.83 -1.33 -1.22
C SER A 72 3.98 -0.57 -2.54
N ALA A 73 5.21 -0.37 -2.98
CA ALA A 73 5.50 0.33 -4.23
C ALA A 73 6.80 -0.19 -4.87
N PRO A 74 6.96 -0.08 -6.21
CA PRO A 74 8.18 -0.52 -6.89
C PRO A 74 9.45 0.20 -6.41
N TYR A 75 9.32 1.49 -6.07
CA TYR A 75 10.44 2.34 -5.62
C TYR A 75 10.79 2.18 -4.13
N LEU A 76 10.05 1.38 -3.37
CA LEU A 76 10.39 1.07 -1.99
C LEU A 76 11.28 -0.17 -1.96
N ASP A 77 12.44 -0.03 -1.37
CA ASP A 77 13.37 -1.14 -1.20
C ASP A 77 13.14 -1.86 0.12
N VAL A 78 13.44 -3.15 0.13
CA VAL A 78 13.53 -3.99 1.33
C VAL A 78 14.99 -4.01 1.81
N ILE A 79 15.23 -4.28 3.09
CA ILE A 79 16.59 -4.40 3.62
C ILE A 79 17.18 -5.74 3.14
N GLU A 80 17.95 -5.67 2.06
CA GLU A 80 18.41 -6.84 1.33
C GLU A 80 19.45 -7.70 2.10
N GLU A 81 20.13 -7.11 3.08
CA GLU A 81 21.11 -7.77 3.94
C GLU A 81 20.46 -8.71 4.97
N MET A 82 19.22 -8.45 5.32
CA MET A 82 18.48 -9.28 6.27
C MET A 82 17.97 -10.57 5.60
N THR A 83 17.86 -11.64 6.39
CA THR A 83 17.00 -12.77 6.03
C THR A 83 15.54 -12.35 6.07
N LEU A 84 14.67 -13.10 5.38
CA LEU A 84 13.23 -12.80 5.42
C LEU A 84 12.67 -12.81 6.85
N SER A 85 13.09 -13.80 7.67
CA SER A 85 12.66 -13.89 9.06
C SER A 85 13.11 -12.68 9.89
N GLU A 86 14.34 -12.21 9.72
CA GLU A 86 14.84 -11.01 10.39
C GLU A 86 14.09 -9.76 9.94
N PHE A 87 13.88 -9.59 8.63
CA PHE A 87 13.17 -8.44 8.07
C PHE A 87 11.74 -8.35 8.60
N PHE A 88 11.00 -9.45 8.59
CA PHE A 88 9.63 -9.45 9.10
C PHE A 88 9.57 -9.29 10.64
N SER A 89 10.52 -9.86 11.38
CA SER A 89 10.61 -9.64 12.83
C SER A 89 10.98 -8.19 13.16
N PHE A 90 11.80 -7.55 12.35
CA PHE A 90 12.09 -6.12 12.48
C PHE A 90 10.85 -5.28 12.22
N HIS A 91 10.13 -5.57 11.12
CA HIS A 91 8.89 -4.87 10.79
C HIS A 91 7.82 -5.03 11.88
N GLU A 92 7.67 -6.23 12.45
CA GLU A 92 6.76 -6.49 13.57
C GLU A 92 7.01 -5.57 14.76
N LYS A 93 8.29 -5.35 15.12
CA LYS A 93 8.66 -4.44 16.21
C LYS A 93 8.40 -2.98 15.89
N MET A 94 8.50 -2.57 14.63
CA MET A 94 8.33 -1.18 14.22
C MET A 94 6.86 -0.78 14.03
N LYS A 95 6.04 -1.66 13.48
CA LYS A 95 4.68 -1.33 13.04
C LYS A 95 3.60 -2.29 13.59
N GLY A 96 4.01 -3.49 13.96
CA GLY A 96 3.11 -4.57 14.37
C GLY A 96 2.43 -5.25 13.19
N TRP A 97 2.00 -6.48 13.43
CA TRP A 97 1.16 -7.24 12.52
C TRP A 97 -0.31 -7.13 12.89
N LEU A 98 -1.19 -7.46 11.96
CA LEU A 98 -2.62 -7.62 12.24
C LEU A 98 -2.84 -8.52 13.46
N PRO A 99 -3.90 -8.28 14.28
CA PRO A 99 -4.20 -9.09 15.45
C PRO A 99 -4.19 -10.60 15.13
N GLN A 100 -3.61 -11.38 16.02
CA GLN A 100 -3.47 -12.85 15.93
C GLN A 100 -2.52 -13.35 14.82
N MET A 101 -1.81 -12.46 14.12
CA MET A 101 -0.80 -12.85 13.14
C MET A 101 0.60 -12.82 13.77
N ASN A 102 1.47 -13.70 13.29
CA ASN A 102 2.87 -13.71 13.65
C ASN A 102 3.77 -13.86 12.42
N THR A 103 5.05 -13.55 12.60
CA THR A 103 6.04 -13.59 11.50
C THR A 103 6.06 -14.94 10.75
N LYS A 104 5.93 -16.08 11.43
CA LYS A 104 5.97 -17.41 10.79
C LYS A 104 4.75 -17.65 9.89
N GLU A 105 3.56 -17.27 10.36
CA GLU A 105 2.33 -17.37 9.59
C GLU A 105 2.36 -16.48 8.36
N ILE A 106 2.89 -15.26 8.49
CA ILE A 106 3.01 -14.32 7.37
C ILE A 106 3.97 -14.85 6.29
N ILE A 107 5.10 -15.44 6.69
CA ILE A 107 6.03 -16.10 5.76
C ILE A 107 5.32 -17.22 4.98
N LEU A 108 4.57 -18.07 5.67
CA LEU A 108 3.80 -19.16 5.05
C LEU A 108 2.73 -18.61 4.09
N LEU A 109 1.94 -17.64 4.54
CA LEU A 109 0.88 -17.01 3.73
C LEU A 109 1.43 -16.22 2.53
N SER A 110 2.71 -15.88 2.53
CA SER A 110 3.39 -15.23 1.41
C SER A 110 3.99 -16.23 0.41
N SER A 111 3.86 -17.54 0.67
CA SER A 111 4.51 -18.63 -0.10
C SER A 111 6.03 -18.47 -0.19
N LEU A 112 6.66 -18.10 0.93
CA LEU A 112 8.10 -17.85 1.04
C LEU A 112 8.78 -18.67 2.15
N GLU A 113 8.13 -19.71 2.66
CA GLU A 113 8.60 -20.53 3.79
C GLU A 113 9.97 -21.18 3.53
N ASN A 114 10.19 -21.65 2.27
CA ASN A 114 11.46 -22.25 1.86
C ASN A 114 12.63 -21.25 1.80
N ALA A 115 12.33 -19.95 1.85
CA ALA A 115 13.32 -18.88 1.80
C ALA A 115 13.41 -18.09 3.11
N ALA A 116 12.76 -18.54 4.19
CA ALA A 116 12.67 -17.82 5.46
C ALA A 116 14.03 -17.40 6.04
N GLN A 117 15.05 -18.25 5.91
CA GLN A 117 16.42 -18.02 6.41
C GLN A 117 17.38 -17.49 5.33
N LYS A 118 16.89 -17.26 4.11
CA LYS A 118 17.70 -16.74 3.01
C LYS A 118 17.69 -15.20 3.04
N GLN A 119 18.84 -14.58 2.80
CA GLN A 119 18.92 -13.12 2.67
C GLN A 119 18.12 -12.65 1.45
N ILE A 120 17.41 -11.53 1.60
CA ILE A 120 16.50 -10.96 0.58
C ILE A 120 17.26 -10.56 -0.68
N ARG A 121 18.55 -10.23 -0.60
CA ARG A 121 19.38 -9.95 -1.79
C ARG A 121 19.39 -11.09 -2.82
N TYR A 122 19.18 -12.32 -2.38
CA TYR A 122 19.16 -13.49 -3.26
C TYR A 122 17.75 -13.87 -3.73
N PHE A 123 16.75 -13.03 -3.46
CA PHE A 123 15.37 -13.25 -3.92
C PHE A 123 15.23 -12.80 -5.37
N SER A 124 14.38 -13.51 -6.12
CA SER A 124 13.90 -13.02 -7.41
C SER A 124 13.07 -11.74 -7.24
N SER A 125 12.87 -10.99 -8.34
CA SER A 125 11.99 -9.81 -8.32
C SER A 125 10.58 -10.13 -7.84
N GLY A 126 10.02 -11.28 -8.25
CA GLY A 126 8.72 -11.75 -7.80
C GLY A 126 8.69 -12.08 -6.31
N MET A 127 9.73 -12.73 -5.76
CA MET A 127 9.84 -12.97 -4.32
C MET A 127 9.93 -11.65 -3.54
N LYS A 128 10.73 -10.69 -4.00
CA LYS A 128 10.81 -9.35 -3.37
C LYS A 128 9.46 -8.64 -3.41
N GLN A 129 8.70 -8.78 -4.49
CA GLN A 129 7.34 -8.21 -4.58
C GLN A 129 6.39 -8.89 -3.60
N ARG A 130 6.43 -10.21 -3.44
CA ARG A 130 5.64 -10.93 -2.41
C ARG A 130 6.01 -10.45 -1.00
N VAL A 131 7.28 -10.16 -0.69
CA VAL A 131 7.71 -9.58 0.59
C VAL A 131 7.08 -8.21 0.82
N LYS A 132 7.13 -7.31 -0.18
CA LYS A 132 6.54 -5.96 -0.09
C LYS A 132 5.03 -6.01 0.11
N LEU A 133 4.33 -6.88 -0.64
CA LEU A 133 2.89 -7.08 -0.49
C LEU A 133 2.53 -7.60 0.90
N ALA A 134 3.24 -8.62 1.39
CA ALA A 134 3.02 -9.16 2.72
C ALA A 134 3.24 -8.10 3.79
N GLN A 135 4.33 -7.35 3.70
CA GLN A 135 4.61 -6.23 4.61
C GLN A 135 3.46 -5.22 4.64
N ALA A 136 2.92 -4.82 3.47
CA ALA A 136 1.85 -3.84 3.41
C ALA A 136 0.52 -4.40 3.91
N VAL A 137 0.14 -5.60 3.47
CA VAL A 137 -1.15 -6.22 3.79
C VAL A 137 -1.25 -6.63 5.25
N PHE A 138 -0.19 -7.23 5.81
CA PHE A 138 -0.22 -7.73 7.18
C PHE A 138 0.12 -6.70 8.25
N SER A 139 0.59 -5.50 7.89
CA SER A 139 0.77 -4.39 8.84
C SER A 139 -0.52 -4.05 9.56
N ASN A 140 -0.45 -3.78 10.86
CA ASN A 140 -1.58 -3.35 11.68
C ASN A 140 -1.92 -1.87 11.42
N THR A 141 -2.42 -1.59 10.23
CA THR A 141 -2.77 -0.22 9.78
C THR A 141 -4.15 -0.20 9.16
N PRO A 142 -4.96 0.85 9.36
CA PRO A 142 -6.27 0.98 8.73
C PRO A 142 -6.22 1.33 7.24
N ILE A 143 -5.08 1.81 6.74
CA ILE A 143 -4.91 2.27 5.35
C ILE A 143 -3.82 1.44 4.68
N VAL A 144 -4.13 0.86 3.52
CA VAL A 144 -3.20 0.10 2.67
C VAL A 144 -3.08 0.80 1.32
N LEU A 145 -1.88 1.20 0.96
CA LEU A 145 -1.57 1.82 -0.32
C LEU A 145 -0.75 0.85 -1.17
N LEU A 146 -1.16 0.67 -2.42
CA LEU A 146 -0.54 -0.28 -3.34
C LEU A 146 -0.25 0.43 -4.67
N ASP A 147 1.01 0.56 -5.02
CA ASP A 147 1.44 1.11 -6.30
C ASP A 147 1.96 -0.03 -7.19
N GLU A 148 1.28 -0.26 -8.31
CA GLU A 148 1.58 -1.33 -9.27
C GLU A 148 1.84 -2.70 -8.59
N PRO A 149 0.89 -3.22 -7.79
CA PRO A 149 1.12 -4.35 -6.89
C PRO A 149 1.45 -5.67 -7.59
N LEU A 150 1.04 -5.88 -8.84
CA LEU A 150 1.30 -7.12 -9.58
C LEU A 150 2.62 -7.11 -10.36
N THR A 151 3.39 -6.03 -10.32
CA THR A 151 4.68 -5.93 -11.01
C THR A 151 5.59 -7.10 -10.61
N ASN A 152 6.16 -7.79 -11.60
CA ASN A 152 7.03 -8.96 -11.45
C ASN A 152 6.38 -10.22 -10.84
N LEU A 153 5.08 -10.29 -10.64
CA LEU A 153 4.39 -11.47 -10.17
C LEU A 153 4.03 -12.42 -11.33
N ASP A 154 4.21 -13.70 -11.09
CA ASP A 154 3.66 -14.79 -11.89
C ASP A 154 2.17 -15.02 -11.55
N GLU A 155 1.54 -15.98 -12.25
CA GLU A 155 0.11 -16.29 -12.04
C GLU A 155 -0.20 -16.72 -10.60
N GLU A 156 0.73 -17.45 -9.95
CA GLU A 156 0.60 -17.84 -8.56
C GLU A 156 0.66 -16.61 -7.64
N GLY A 157 1.60 -15.69 -7.89
CA GLY A 157 1.72 -14.43 -7.17
C GLY A 157 0.50 -13.53 -7.34
N VAL A 158 -0.10 -13.51 -8.54
CA VAL A 158 -1.36 -12.79 -8.80
C VAL A 158 -2.51 -13.40 -7.98
N SER A 159 -2.62 -14.73 -7.97
CA SER A 159 -3.64 -15.43 -7.17
C SER A 159 -3.45 -15.18 -5.67
N LEU A 160 -2.19 -15.19 -5.21
CA LEU A 160 -1.83 -14.84 -3.84
C LEU A 160 -2.29 -13.41 -3.49
N TYR A 161 -2.00 -12.44 -4.35
CA TYR A 161 -2.41 -11.05 -4.15
C TYR A 161 -3.92 -10.91 -3.90
N TYR A 162 -4.76 -11.49 -4.77
CA TYR A 162 -6.21 -11.43 -4.58
C TYR A 162 -6.66 -12.08 -3.28
N ASN A 163 -6.11 -13.24 -2.93
CA ASN A 163 -6.42 -13.92 -1.68
C ASN A 163 -6.05 -13.06 -0.45
N LEU A 164 -4.90 -12.39 -0.50
CA LEU A 164 -4.46 -11.51 0.58
C LEU A 164 -5.39 -10.30 0.75
N ILE A 165 -5.77 -9.65 -0.35
CA ILE A 165 -6.67 -8.50 -0.31
C ILE A 165 -8.04 -8.91 0.22
N GLU A 166 -8.64 -9.97 -0.32
CA GLU A 166 -9.96 -10.45 0.09
C GLU A 166 -10.02 -10.80 1.57
N LYS A 167 -9.01 -11.50 2.09
CA LYS A 167 -9.00 -11.96 3.48
C LYS A 167 -8.64 -10.88 4.49
N TYR A 168 -7.65 -10.04 4.18
CA TYR A 168 -7.01 -9.20 5.18
C TYR A 168 -7.25 -7.70 5.00
N CYS A 169 -7.86 -7.29 3.88
CA CYS A 169 -8.11 -5.88 3.60
C CYS A 169 -9.59 -5.50 3.55
N LYS A 170 -10.53 -6.43 3.73
CA LYS A 170 -11.98 -6.23 3.56
C LYS A 170 -12.55 -5.01 4.29
N ASN A 171 -12.07 -4.72 5.49
CA ASN A 171 -12.56 -3.63 6.34
C ASN A 171 -11.54 -2.47 6.46
N ARG A 172 -10.58 -2.42 5.56
CA ARG A 172 -9.53 -1.39 5.55
C ARG A 172 -9.71 -0.49 4.33
N LEU A 173 -9.29 0.75 4.44
CA LEU A 173 -9.16 1.60 3.27
C LEU A 173 -8.01 1.08 2.40
N VAL A 174 -8.33 0.69 1.16
CA VAL A 174 -7.32 0.27 0.15
C VAL A 174 -7.32 1.25 -0.99
N ILE A 175 -6.15 1.76 -1.35
CA ILE A 175 -5.97 2.62 -2.52
C ILE A 175 -4.91 1.98 -3.42
N VAL A 176 -5.30 1.62 -4.63
CA VAL A 176 -4.43 1.04 -5.66
C VAL A 176 -4.12 2.08 -6.72
N SER A 177 -2.86 2.30 -7.01
CA SER A 177 -2.41 3.12 -8.14
C SER A 177 -1.96 2.20 -9.27
N SER A 178 -2.65 2.20 -10.38
CA SER A 178 -2.32 1.32 -11.51
C SER A 178 -3.03 1.71 -12.81
N ASN A 179 -2.50 1.24 -13.92
CA ASN A 179 -3.14 1.24 -15.24
C ASN A 179 -3.66 -0.15 -15.65
N ASP A 180 -3.23 -1.21 -14.97
CA ASP A 180 -3.71 -2.56 -15.23
C ASP A 180 -4.98 -2.86 -14.44
N LYS A 181 -6.08 -3.13 -15.15
CA LYS A 181 -7.37 -3.48 -14.52
C LYS A 181 -7.29 -4.69 -13.58
N LYS A 182 -6.36 -5.61 -13.83
CA LYS A 182 -6.14 -6.76 -12.95
C LYS A 182 -5.70 -6.34 -11.56
N GLU A 183 -4.95 -5.24 -11.42
CA GLU A 183 -4.45 -4.79 -10.11
C GLU A 183 -5.53 -4.22 -9.20
N TYR A 184 -6.63 -3.71 -9.78
CA TYR A 184 -7.70 -3.05 -9.03
C TYR A 184 -9.10 -3.60 -9.35
N ALA A 185 -9.21 -4.82 -9.87
CA ALA A 185 -10.51 -5.41 -10.22
C ALA A 185 -11.50 -5.51 -9.04
N PHE A 186 -11.01 -5.52 -7.81
CA PHE A 186 -11.81 -5.54 -6.58
C PHE A 186 -12.20 -4.14 -6.08
N CYS A 187 -11.66 -3.07 -6.67
CA CYS A 187 -11.97 -1.70 -6.26
C CYS A 187 -13.37 -1.30 -6.71
N ASN A 188 -14.11 -0.67 -5.79
CA ASN A 188 -15.49 -0.24 -6.04
C ASN A 188 -15.55 1.14 -6.74
N GLU A 189 -14.53 1.96 -6.55
CA GLU A 189 -14.45 3.30 -7.09
C GLU A 189 -13.15 3.52 -7.87
N VAL A 190 -13.26 4.17 -9.00
CA VAL A 190 -12.11 4.45 -9.91
C VAL A 190 -11.99 5.95 -10.13
N LEU A 191 -10.81 6.46 -9.82
CA LEU A 191 -10.41 7.84 -9.90
C LEU A 191 -9.45 8.03 -11.08
N ASP A 192 -9.86 8.72 -12.12
CA ASP A 192 -8.96 9.11 -13.20
C ASP A 192 -8.28 10.44 -12.86
N ILE A 193 -6.97 10.38 -12.57
CA ILE A 193 -6.17 11.54 -12.16
C ILE A 193 -6.14 12.64 -13.24
N LYS A 194 -6.40 12.31 -14.52
CA LYS A 194 -6.48 13.31 -15.59
C LYS A 194 -7.60 14.32 -15.42
N LYS A 195 -8.69 13.93 -14.79
CA LYS A 195 -9.85 14.80 -14.55
C LYS A 195 -9.56 15.92 -13.55
N TYR A 196 -8.37 15.89 -12.96
CA TYR A 196 -7.95 16.77 -11.87
C TYR A 196 -6.62 17.50 -12.16
N LYS A 197 -6.25 17.51 -13.43
CA LYS A 197 -5.13 18.31 -13.97
C LYS A 197 -5.61 19.54 -14.72
#